data_5e77962640eb5a422a5e68df7a0389ad
#
_entry.id   5e77962640eb5a422a5e68df7a0389ad
#
_cell.length_a   1.000
_cell.length_b   1.000
_cell.length_c   1.000
_cell.angle_alpha   90.00
_cell.angle_beta   90.00
_cell.angle_gamma   90.00
#
_symmetry.space_group_name_H-M   'P 1'
#
loop_
_entity.id
_entity.type
_entity.pdbx_description
1 polymer ?
#
loop_
_entity_poly.entity_id
_entity_poly.type
_entity_poly.pdbx_seq_one_letter_code
_entity_poly.pdbx_strand_id
1 'polypeptide(L)'
;KNVAINLESMGAEGNLITNTNQIIKTRFVDSKTNAMLLRVDENDFTTRIDRDVLLSITNNEYKNEKYDAVIISDYCKGYLTEDDIKFIAKNNSNVFLDTKKLLGDWCLDIDFIKINGVEYEKTKDTINWDRLGEKLIVTLGEKGCMFKGDNYPVPKVTSVKDLSGAGDTFLAGLVYKYVKTND
;
A
#
# COMPACT_ATOMS: atom_id res chain seq x y z
N LYS A 1 5.15 4.08 -6.61
CA LYS A 1 5.15 4.36 -8.07
C LYS A 1 4.07 3.56 -8.80
N ASN A 2 3.99 2.23 -8.63
CA ASN A 2 2.98 1.40 -9.32
C ASN A 2 1.53 1.82 -8.99
N VAL A 3 1.23 2.08 -7.71
CA VAL A 3 -0.10 2.56 -7.28
C VAL A 3 -0.45 3.87 -8.01
N ALA A 4 0.47 4.83 -8.08
CA ALA A 4 0.24 6.11 -8.77
C ALA A 4 -0.06 5.90 -10.26
N ILE A 5 0.73 5.08 -10.97
CA ILE A 5 0.52 4.78 -12.38
C ILE A 5 -0.87 4.13 -12.62
N ASN A 6 -1.28 3.21 -11.72
CA ASN A 6 -2.59 2.58 -11.82
C ASN A 6 -3.72 3.60 -11.62
N LEU A 7 -3.60 4.52 -10.64
CA LEU A 7 -4.58 5.58 -10.42
C LEU A 7 -4.67 6.55 -11.61
N GLU A 8 -3.53 6.98 -12.14
CA GLU A 8 -3.49 7.82 -13.34
C GLU A 8 -4.18 7.15 -14.53
N SER A 9 -3.97 5.84 -14.72
CA SER A 9 -4.63 5.07 -15.78
C SER A 9 -6.15 4.96 -15.61
N MET A 10 -6.66 5.12 -14.38
CA MET A 10 -8.09 5.17 -14.07
C MET A 10 -8.66 6.59 -14.15
N GLY A 11 -7.83 7.60 -14.46
CA GLY A 11 -8.23 8.99 -14.58
C GLY A 11 -8.24 9.76 -13.25
N ALA A 12 -7.54 9.26 -12.22
CA ALA A 12 -7.29 10.03 -11.00
C ALA A 12 -6.09 10.95 -11.19
N GLU A 13 -6.16 12.13 -10.63
CA GLU A 13 -5.02 13.03 -10.49
C GLU A 13 -4.35 12.77 -9.14
N GLY A 14 -3.02 12.79 -9.09
CA GLY A 14 -2.31 12.53 -7.86
C GLY A 14 -0.89 13.07 -7.83
N ASN A 15 -0.40 13.35 -6.63
CA ASN A 15 0.98 13.73 -6.37
C ASN A 15 1.75 12.55 -5.78
N LEU A 16 2.85 12.18 -6.42
CA LEU A 16 3.72 11.11 -5.95
C LEU A 16 4.90 11.68 -5.16
N ILE A 17 4.91 11.42 -3.87
CA ILE A 17 6.06 11.69 -3.00
C ILE A 17 6.79 10.37 -2.76
N THR A 18 8.07 10.31 -3.12
CA THR A 18 8.88 9.10 -3.03
C THR A 18 10.34 9.46 -2.82
N ASN A 19 11.15 8.46 -2.45
CA ASN A 19 12.59 8.63 -2.37
C ASN A 19 13.20 8.93 -3.75
N THR A 20 14.35 9.59 -3.73
CA THR A 20 15.11 9.95 -4.95
C THR A 20 16.03 8.82 -5.43
N ASN A 21 16.34 7.85 -4.57
CA ASN A 21 17.21 6.72 -4.91
C ASN A 21 16.54 5.80 -5.94
N GLN A 22 17.28 5.44 -6.97
CA GLN A 22 16.81 4.47 -7.95
C GLN A 22 17.05 3.05 -7.41
N ILE A 23 15.98 2.41 -6.94
CA ILE A 23 15.99 0.99 -6.55
C ILE A 23 15.76 0.16 -7.81
N ILE A 24 16.71 -0.71 -8.16
CA ILE A 24 16.60 -1.59 -9.32
C ILE A 24 16.31 -3.01 -8.84
N LYS A 25 15.30 -3.64 -9.45
CA LYS A 25 14.92 -5.02 -9.17
C LYS A 25 14.98 -5.84 -10.45
N THR A 26 16.10 -6.53 -10.66
CA THR A 26 16.31 -7.38 -11.83
C THR A 26 15.80 -8.78 -11.57
N ARG A 27 14.93 -9.27 -12.44
CA ARG A 27 14.40 -10.66 -12.38
C ARG A 27 14.93 -11.44 -13.58
N PHE A 28 15.56 -12.57 -13.29
CA PHE A 28 15.95 -13.56 -14.29
C PHE A 28 14.86 -14.62 -14.35
N VAL A 29 14.22 -14.75 -15.50
CA VAL A 29 13.05 -15.61 -15.70
C VAL A 29 13.38 -16.61 -16.80
N ASP A 30 13.05 -17.89 -16.59
CA ASP A 30 13.14 -18.89 -17.62
C ASP A 30 12.13 -18.61 -18.73
N SER A 31 12.60 -18.53 -19.98
CA SER A 31 11.76 -18.12 -21.12
C SER A 31 10.71 -19.18 -21.54
N LYS A 32 10.88 -20.43 -21.10
CA LYS A 32 9.95 -21.52 -21.47
C LYS A 32 8.89 -21.73 -20.41
N THR A 33 9.26 -21.67 -19.14
CA THR A 33 8.37 -21.96 -18.01
C THR A 33 7.81 -20.72 -17.32
N ASN A 34 8.35 -19.53 -17.65
CA ASN A 34 8.12 -18.28 -16.91
C ASN A 34 8.46 -18.35 -15.41
N ALA A 35 9.24 -19.36 -15.00
CA ALA A 35 9.68 -19.49 -13.62
C ALA A 35 10.75 -18.43 -13.31
N MET A 36 10.60 -17.74 -12.18
CA MET A 36 11.64 -16.83 -11.69
C MET A 36 12.80 -17.64 -11.11
N LEU A 37 13.97 -17.54 -11.73
CA LEU A 37 15.21 -18.23 -11.36
C LEU A 37 15.98 -17.47 -10.28
N LEU A 38 16.06 -16.15 -10.42
CA LEU A 38 16.82 -15.29 -9.53
C LEU A 38 16.23 -13.88 -9.54
N ARG A 39 16.28 -13.21 -8.39
CA ARG A 39 16.04 -11.77 -8.27
C ARG A 39 17.25 -11.12 -7.64
N VAL A 40 17.72 -10.03 -8.24
CA VAL A 40 18.79 -9.17 -7.72
C VAL A 40 18.18 -7.81 -7.42
N ASP A 41 18.32 -7.36 -6.17
CA ASP A 41 17.86 -6.05 -5.73
C ASP A 41 19.09 -5.17 -5.50
N GLU A 42 19.20 -4.08 -6.27
CA GLU A 42 20.31 -3.12 -6.20
C GLU A 42 19.81 -1.80 -5.58
N ASN A 43 20.62 -1.18 -4.75
CA ASN A 43 20.30 0.07 -4.04
C ASN A 43 18.99 -0.02 -3.24
N ASP A 44 18.71 -1.18 -2.63
CA ASP A 44 17.45 -1.46 -1.94
C ASP A 44 17.39 -0.81 -0.54
N PHE A 45 17.72 0.46 -0.46
CA PHE A 45 17.63 1.29 0.73
C PHE A 45 17.09 2.67 0.37
N THR A 46 16.49 3.35 1.35
CA THR A 46 16.02 4.72 1.20
C THR A 46 16.51 5.57 2.36
N THR A 47 16.70 6.86 2.11
CA THR A 47 16.81 7.84 3.19
C THR A 47 15.42 8.17 3.71
N ARG A 48 15.29 8.48 5.00
CA ARG A 48 14.04 8.93 5.60
C ARG A 48 13.51 10.17 4.86
N ILE A 49 12.20 10.29 4.79
CA ILE A 49 11.52 11.45 4.24
C ILE A 49 12.04 12.74 4.90
N ASP A 50 12.23 13.77 4.11
CA ASP A 50 12.57 15.10 4.62
C ASP A 50 11.42 15.66 5.44
N ARG A 51 11.75 16.39 6.52
CA ARG A 51 10.77 16.93 7.44
C ARG A 51 9.83 17.96 6.80
N ASP A 52 10.36 18.81 5.92
CA ASP A 52 9.55 19.84 5.27
C ASP A 52 8.59 19.20 4.27
N VAL A 53 9.04 18.16 3.57
CA VAL A 53 8.19 17.33 2.70
C VAL A 53 7.09 16.64 3.52
N LEU A 54 7.42 16.07 4.68
CA LEU A 54 6.42 15.44 5.57
C LEU A 54 5.38 16.46 6.04
N LEU A 55 5.81 17.66 6.42
CA LEU A 55 4.91 18.74 6.83
C LEU A 55 4.02 19.23 5.68
N SER A 56 4.53 19.30 4.46
CA SER A 56 3.73 19.70 3.30
C SER A 56 2.58 18.73 2.99
N ILE A 57 2.73 17.44 3.27
CA ILE A 57 1.65 16.45 3.12
C ILE A 57 0.48 16.74 4.08
N THR A 58 0.78 17.23 5.28
CA THR A 58 -0.22 17.39 6.34
C THR A 58 -0.90 18.77 6.32
N ASN A 59 -0.20 19.79 5.81
CA ASN A 59 -0.74 21.15 5.78
C ASN A 59 -1.66 21.41 4.58
N ASN A 60 -1.90 20.41 3.72
CA ASN A 60 -2.59 20.58 2.44
C ASN A 60 -1.97 21.67 1.53
N GLU A 61 -0.72 22.05 1.79
CA GLU A 61 -0.05 23.17 1.12
C GLU A 61 0.47 22.84 -0.28
N TYR A 62 0.33 21.60 -0.73
CA TYR A 62 0.68 21.27 -2.10
C TYR A 62 -0.38 21.85 -3.04
N LYS A 63 -0.11 23.02 -3.62
CA LYS A 63 -0.98 23.74 -4.56
C LYS A 63 -2.33 24.21 -4.00
N ASN A 64 -2.50 24.37 -2.69
CA ASN A 64 -3.75 24.77 -2.04
C ASN A 64 -4.95 23.83 -2.32
N GLU A 65 -4.70 22.57 -2.70
CA GLU A 65 -5.74 21.60 -2.98
C GLU A 65 -5.84 20.58 -1.85
N LYS A 66 -7.08 20.26 -1.47
CA LYS A 66 -7.38 19.19 -0.52
C LYS A 66 -7.41 17.88 -1.29
N TYR A 67 -6.66 16.90 -0.84
CA TYR A 67 -6.72 15.55 -1.39
C TYR A 67 -7.98 14.82 -0.94
N ASP A 68 -8.61 14.06 -1.85
CA ASP A 68 -9.73 13.17 -1.51
C ASP A 68 -9.28 11.96 -0.70
N ALA A 69 -8.05 11.50 -0.90
CA ALA A 69 -7.43 10.41 -0.15
C ALA A 69 -5.91 10.54 -0.11
N VAL A 70 -5.29 9.95 0.92
CA VAL A 70 -3.84 9.78 1.04
C VAL A 70 -3.50 8.30 1.04
N ILE A 71 -2.58 7.90 0.15
CA ILE A 71 -2.15 6.52 0.04
C ILE A 71 -0.69 6.39 0.48
N ILE A 72 -0.46 5.56 1.48
CA ILE A 72 0.86 5.23 1.98
C ILE A 72 1.20 3.81 1.53
N SER A 73 2.16 3.69 0.58
CA SER A 73 2.68 2.40 0.11
C SER A 73 4.09 2.22 0.66
N ASP A 74 4.20 1.59 1.83
CA ASP A 74 5.43 1.44 2.59
C ASP A 74 6.01 0.03 2.47
N TYR A 75 7.13 -0.07 1.78
CA TYR A 75 7.88 -1.32 1.61
C TYR A 75 8.86 -1.62 2.75
N CYS A 76 8.78 -0.88 3.87
CA CYS A 76 9.65 -1.04 5.04
C CYS A 76 11.16 -0.91 4.71
N LYS A 77 11.51 0.08 3.84
CA LYS A 77 12.88 0.36 3.42
C LYS A 77 13.50 1.59 4.09
N GLY A 78 12.84 2.13 5.14
CA GLY A 78 13.34 3.24 5.94
C GLY A 78 12.90 4.64 5.49
N TYR A 79 12.06 4.75 4.44
CA TYR A 79 11.56 6.05 3.99
C TYR A 79 10.62 6.71 5.00
N LEU A 80 9.68 5.94 5.57
CA LEU A 80 8.76 6.38 6.61
C LEU A 80 8.96 5.55 7.88
N THR A 81 9.02 6.22 9.03
CA THR A 81 8.90 5.57 10.34
C THR A 81 7.43 5.37 10.70
N GLU A 82 7.15 4.61 11.75
CA GLU A 82 5.79 4.45 12.30
C GLU A 82 5.23 5.80 12.77
N ASP A 83 6.06 6.64 13.38
CA ASP A 83 5.68 7.98 13.82
C ASP A 83 5.34 8.90 12.63
N ASP A 84 6.07 8.80 11.51
CA ASP A 84 5.76 9.57 10.30
C ASP A 84 4.41 9.16 9.73
N ILE A 85 4.13 7.85 9.66
CA ILE A 85 2.85 7.32 9.18
C ILE A 85 1.71 7.76 10.10
N LYS A 86 1.90 7.64 11.42
CA LYS A 86 0.93 8.10 12.42
C LYS A 86 0.67 9.60 12.30
N PHE A 87 1.73 10.40 12.07
CA PHE A 87 1.60 11.83 11.88
C PHE A 87 0.80 12.17 10.62
N ILE A 88 1.07 11.50 9.49
CA ILE A 88 0.28 11.67 8.25
C ILE A 88 -1.18 11.31 8.50
N ALA A 89 -1.45 10.18 9.16
CA ALA A 89 -2.80 9.70 9.41
C ALA A 89 -3.61 10.68 10.29
N LYS A 90 -3.00 11.25 11.33
CA LYS A 90 -3.66 12.22 12.21
C LYS A 90 -4.05 13.53 11.54
N ASN A 91 -3.36 13.91 10.47
CA ASN A 91 -3.52 15.21 9.82
C ASN A 91 -4.23 15.13 8.47
N ASN A 92 -4.67 13.94 8.06
CA ASN A 92 -5.40 13.72 6.81
C ASN A 92 -6.63 12.85 7.05
N SER A 93 -7.54 12.83 6.10
CA SER A 93 -8.69 11.93 6.05
C SER A 93 -8.58 10.99 4.87
N ASN A 94 -9.27 9.86 4.95
CA ASN A 94 -9.24 8.80 3.93
C ASN A 94 -7.81 8.30 3.68
N VAL A 95 -7.12 7.93 4.76
CA VAL A 95 -5.75 7.43 4.71
C VAL A 95 -5.74 5.92 4.51
N PHE A 96 -5.15 5.49 3.40
CA PHE A 96 -4.99 4.09 3.03
C PHE A 96 -3.52 3.68 3.20
N LEU A 97 -3.27 2.62 3.94
CA LEU A 97 -1.93 2.08 4.20
C LEU A 97 -1.76 0.70 3.58
N ASP A 98 -0.70 0.53 2.79
CA ASP A 98 -0.13 -0.78 2.43
C ASP A 98 1.28 -0.83 3.00
N THR A 99 1.53 -1.71 3.97
CA THR A 99 2.82 -1.76 4.66
C THR A 99 3.31 -3.18 4.88
N LYS A 100 4.62 -3.31 4.99
CA LYS A 100 5.30 -4.55 5.43
C LYS A 100 5.77 -4.49 6.87
N LYS A 101 5.49 -3.39 7.58
CA LYS A 101 5.73 -3.29 9.01
C LYS A 101 4.74 -4.17 9.78
N LEU A 102 5.13 -4.62 10.96
CA LEU A 102 4.20 -5.23 11.90
C LEU A 102 3.20 -4.17 12.36
N LEU A 103 1.92 -4.52 12.30
CA LEU A 103 0.86 -3.62 12.74
C LEU A 103 0.88 -3.49 14.27
N GLY A 104 0.48 -2.34 14.76
CA GLY A 104 0.42 -2.02 16.17
C GLY A 104 -0.40 -0.75 16.42
N ASP A 105 -0.34 -0.22 17.63
CA ASP A 105 -1.11 0.98 18.01
C ASP A 105 -0.75 2.23 17.20
N TRP A 106 0.38 2.22 16.50
CA TRP A 106 0.80 3.32 15.65
C TRP A 106 -0.10 3.53 14.41
N CYS A 107 -0.86 2.49 14.00
CA CYS A 107 -1.74 2.57 12.85
C CYS A 107 -3.23 2.80 13.18
N LEU A 108 -3.57 3.12 14.42
CA LEU A 108 -4.95 3.32 14.86
C LEU A 108 -5.66 4.53 14.23
N ASP A 109 -4.91 5.53 13.82
CA ASP A 109 -5.45 6.73 13.18
C ASP A 109 -5.62 6.57 11.65
N ILE A 110 -5.25 5.42 11.08
CA ILE A 110 -5.41 5.09 9.66
C ILE A 110 -6.84 4.61 9.41
N ASP A 111 -7.42 4.98 8.28
CA ASP A 111 -8.80 4.61 7.95
C ASP A 111 -8.89 3.20 7.34
N PHE A 112 -7.97 2.84 6.44
CA PHE A 112 -7.93 1.52 5.82
C PHE A 112 -6.50 0.99 5.76
N ILE A 113 -6.31 -0.26 6.19
CA ILE A 113 -5.02 -0.94 6.21
C ILE A 113 -5.12 -2.17 5.31
N LYS A 114 -4.33 -2.21 4.26
CA LYS A 114 -4.23 -3.38 3.38
C LYS A 114 -2.91 -4.09 3.63
N ILE A 115 -2.98 -5.38 3.87
CA ILE A 115 -1.84 -6.30 3.98
C ILE A 115 -2.11 -7.56 3.16
N ASN A 116 -1.08 -8.35 2.91
CA ASN A 116 -1.25 -9.67 2.31
C ASN A 116 -1.31 -10.79 3.38
N GLY A 117 -1.62 -12.03 2.94
CA GLY A 117 -1.74 -13.17 3.86
C GLY A 117 -0.47 -13.47 4.65
N VAL A 118 0.73 -13.20 4.10
CA VAL A 118 2.00 -13.43 4.82
C VAL A 118 2.20 -12.37 5.92
N GLU A 119 1.87 -11.14 5.64
CA GLU A 119 1.92 -10.03 6.60
C GLU A 119 0.85 -10.22 7.69
N TYR A 120 -0.33 -10.71 7.31
CA TYR A 120 -1.39 -11.07 8.23
C TYR A 120 -0.95 -12.14 9.25
N GLU A 121 -0.36 -13.23 8.78
CA GLU A 121 0.13 -14.31 9.66
C GLU A 121 1.18 -13.83 10.68
N LYS A 122 1.97 -12.82 10.33
CA LYS A 122 2.97 -12.24 11.23
C LYS A 122 2.40 -11.33 12.30
N THR A 123 1.24 -10.76 12.06
CA THR A 123 0.68 -9.68 12.89
C THR A 123 -0.60 -10.07 13.64
N LYS A 124 -1.31 -11.10 13.19
CA LYS A 124 -2.63 -11.50 13.70
C LYS A 124 -2.70 -11.75 15.21
N ASP A 125 -1.61 -12.23 15.80
CA ASP A 125 -1.55 -12.58 17.24
C ASP A 125 -1.07 -11.39 18.11
N THR A 126 -0.66 -10.28 17.49
CA THR A 126 -0.08 -9.13 18.19
C THR A 126 -0.95 -7.87 18.14
N ILE A 127 -1.95 -7.84 17.27
CA ILE A 127 -2.81 -6.67 17.10
C ILE A 127 -4.06 -6.74 17.99
N ASN A 128 -4.54 -5.57 18.37
CA ASN A 128 -5.85 -5.44 19.01
C ASN A 128 -6.95 -5.46 17.94
N TRP A 129 -7.64 -6.60 17.81
CA TRP A 129 -8.69 -6.83 16.81
C TRP A 129 -9.90 -5.92 16.99
N ASP A 130 -10.27 -5.58 18.23
CA ASP A 130 -11.42 -4.69 18.51
C ASP A 130 -11.20 -3.29 17.92
N ARG A 131 -9.93 -2.90 17.73
CA ARG A 131 -9.56 -1.57 17.24
C ARG A 131 -9.16 -1.55 15.77
N LEU A 132 -8.54 -2.60 15.25
CA LEU A 132 -7.98 -2.66 13.90
C LEU A 132 -8.78 -3.55 12.94
N GLY A 133 -9.59 -4.48 13.44
CA GLY A 133 -10.30 -5.46 12.61
C GLY A 133 -11.25 -4.81 11.59
N GLU A 134 -11.92 -3.73 11.99
CA GLU A 134 -12.85 -2.98 11.13
C GLU A 134 -12.17 -2.21 9.99
N LYS A 135 -10.84 -2.06 10.05
CA LYS A 135 -10.04 -1.29 9.11
C LYS A 135 -9.13 -2.15 8.23
N LEU A 136 -9.01 -3.45 8.58
CA LEU A 136 -8.03 -4.34 8.01
C LEU A 136 -8.59 -5.08 6.80
N ILE A 137 -7.91 -4.92 5.66
CA ILE A 137 -8.17 -5.64 4.41
C ILE A 137 -7.00 -6.59 4.17
N VAL A 138 -7.28 -7.89 4.13
CA VAL A 138 -6.26 -8.93 3.90
C VAL A 138 -6.42 -9.51 2.50
N THR A 139 -5.45 -9.28 1.62
CA THR A 139 -5.45 -9.89 0.29
C THR A 139 -4.91 -11.32 0.34
N LEU A 140 -5.65 -12.27 -0.25
CA LEU A 140 -5.41 -13.71 -0.16
C LEU A 140 -5.09 -14.34 -1.53
N GLY A 141 -4.61 -13.54 -2.49
CA GLY A 141 -4.28 -13.96 -3.85
C GLY A 141 -5.51 -14.48 -4.61
N GLU A 142 -5.45 -15.70 -5.11
CA GLU A 142 -6.55 -16.34 -5.85
C GLU A 142 -7.84 -16.55 -5.03
N LYS A 143 -7.75 -16.47 -3.71
CA LYS A 143 -8.91 -16.57 -2.81
C LYS A 143 -9.63 -15.24 -2.61
N GLY A 144 -9.12 -14.14 -3.19
CA GLY A 144 -9.71 -12.81 -3.06
C GLY A 144 -9.18 -12.02 -1.88
N CYS A 145 -10.06 -11.44 -1.08
CA CYS A 145 -9.67 -10.70 0.11
C CYS A 145 -10.66 -10.95 1.26
N MET A 146 -10.21 -10.64 2.45
CA MET A 146 -11.02 -10.62 3.67
C MET A 146 -11.12 -9.17 4.17
N PHE A 147 -12.31 -8.75 4.57
CA PHE A 147 -12.59 -7.47 5.20
C PHE A 147 -13.73 -7.61 6.20
N LYS A 148 -13.58 -7.10 7.41
CA LYS A 148 -14.58 -7.19 8.51
C LYS A 148 -15.05 -8.62 8.81
N GLY A 149 -14.18 -9.61 8.63
CA GLY A 149 -14.49 -11.03 8.81
C GLY A 149 -15.16 -11.72 7.62
N ASP A 150 -15.61 -10.97 6.62
CA ASP A 150 -16.21 -11.51 5.40
C ASP A 150 -15.15 -11.76 4.32
N ASN A 151 -15.37 -12.84 3.54
CA ASN A 151 -14.53 -13.17 2.40
C ASN A 151 -15.16 -12.70 1.09
N TYR A 152 -14.38 -11.97 0.32
CA TYR A 152 -14.74 -11.47 -1.01
C TYR A 152 -13.94 -12.23 -2.07
N PRO A 153 -14.51 -13.25 -2.70
CA PRO A 153 -13.81 -14.06 -3.69
C PRO A 153 -13.58 -13.30 -5.00
N VAL A 154 -12.55 -13.68 -5.73
CA VAL A 154 -12.32 -13.20 -7.09
C VAL A 154 -12.71 -14.25 -8.12
N PRO A 155 -13.08 -13.86 -9.35
CA PRO A 155 -13.28 -14.80 -10.45
C PRO A 155 -12.03 -15.65 -10.69
N LYS A 156 -12.21 -16.95 -10.95
CA LYS A 156 -11.09 -17.83 -11.29
C LYS A 156 -10.42 -17.37 -12.57
N VAL A 157 -9.11 -17.15 -12.50
CA VAL A 157 -8.28 -16.84 -13.66
C VAL A 157 -7.62 -18.14 -14.15
N THR A 158 -7.71 -18.41 -15.44
CA THR A 158 -7.22 -19.66 -16.03
C THR A 158 -5.70 -19.73 -16.14
N SER A 159 -5.03 -18.59 -16.20
CA SER A 159 -3.57 -18.50 -16.19
C SER A 159 -3.10 -17.16 -15.66
N VAL A 160 -2.11 -17.18 -14.79
CA VAL A 160 -1.44 -15.98 -14.28
C VAL A 160 -0.02 -15.97 -14.83
N LYS A 161 0.34 -14.92 -15.57
CA LYS A 161 1.68 -14.77 -16.14
C LYS A 161 2.65 -14.12 -15.16
N ASP A 162 2.20 -13.12 -14.41
CA ASP A 162 3.00 -12.41 -13.42
C ASP A 162 2.08 -11.88 -12.29
N LEU A 163 2.50 -12.09 -11.06
CA LEU A 163 1.81 -11.60 -9.86
C LEU A 163 2.37 -10.24 -9.38
N SER A 164 3.42 -9.74 -10.04
CA SER A 164 4.06 -8.49 -9.63
C SER A 164 3.10 -7.32 -9.82
N GLY A 165 2.91 -6.53 -8.75
CA GLY A 165 2.03 -5.36 -8.80
C GLY A 165 0.54 -5.64 -8.58
N ALA A 166 0.11 -6.90 -8.43
CA ALA A 166 -1.31 -7.21 -8.19
C ALA A 166 -1.84 -6.52 -6.92
N GLY A 167 -1.05 -6.49 -5.84
CA GLY A 167 -1.38 -5.76 -4.62
C GLY A 167 -1.46 -4.24 -4.80
N ASP A 168 -0.56 -3.68 -5.62
CA ASP A 168 -0.57 -2.25 -5.95
C ASP A 168 -1.81 -1.88 -6.79
N THR A 169 -2.18 -2.75 -7.75
CA THR A 169 -3.38 -2.58 -8.58
C THR A 169 -4.66 -2.70 -7.74
N PHE A 170 -4.70 -3.68 -6.82
CA PHE A 170 -5.83 -3.82 -5.89
C PHE A 170 -6.01 -2.55 -5.05
N LEU A 171 -4.92 -2.04 -4.46
CA LEU A 171 -4.97 -0.83 -3.64
C LEU A 171 -5.43 0.38 -4.46
N ALA A 172 -4.92 0.56 -5.66
CA ALA A 172 -5.34 1.66 -6.54
C ALA A 172 -6.83 1.59 -6.88
N GLY A 173 -7.33 0.39 -7.27
CA GLY A 173 -8.74 0.17 -7.57
C GLY A 173 -9.66 0.41 -6.37
N LEU A 174 -9.25 -0.06 -5.17
CA LEU A 174 -9.96 0.15 -3.92
C LEU A 174 -10.12 1.64 -3.62
N VAL A 175 -9.01 2.38 -3.63
CA VAL A 175 -9.03 3.82 -3.32
C VAL A 175 -9.82 4.59 -4.37
N TYR A 176 -9.62 4.31 -5.66
CA TYR A 176 -10.37 4.96 -6.73
C TYR A 176 -11.87 4.75 -6.58
N LYS A 177 -12.30 3.51 -6.30
CA LYS A 177 -13.72 3.19 -6.08
C LYS A 177 -14.25 3.91 -4.84
N TYR A 178 -13.55 3.84 -3.72
CA TYR A 178 -13.95 4.50 -2.47
C TYR A 178 -14.16 6.01 -2.67
N VAL A 179 -13.20 6.70 -3.28
CA VAL A 179 -13.29 8.16 -3.53
C VAL A 179 -14.48 8.50 -4.43
N LYS A 180 -14.81 7.64 -5.43
CA LYS A 180 -15.93 7.88 -6.34
C LYS A 180 -17.30 7.60 -5.74
N THR A 181 -17.41 6.67 -4.80
CA THR A 181 -18.71 6.18 -4.30
C THR A 181 -18.90 6.42 -2.80
N ASN A 182 -17.84 6.73 -2.10
CA ASN A 182 -17.79 6.80 -0.63
C ASN A 182 -18.22 5.48 0.07
N ASP A 183 -17.99 4.34 -0.64
CA ASP A 183 -18.34 2.98 -0.23
C ASP A 183 -17.20 1.99 -0.62
#